data_98b2de8adb3980ed4abfb40382dde0d3
#
_entry.id   98b2de8adb3980ed4abfb40382dde0d3
#
_cell.length_a   1.000
_cell.length_b   1.000
_cell.length_c   1.000
_cell.angle_alpha   90.00
_cell.angle_beta   90.00
_cell.angle_gamma   90.00
#
_symmetry.space_group_name_H-M   'P 1'
#
loop_
_entity.id
_entity.type
_entity.pdbx_description
1 polymer ?
#
loop_
_entity_poly.entity_id
_entity_poly.type
_entity_poly.pdbx_seq_one_letter_code
_entity_poly.pdbx_strand_id
1 'polypeptide(L)'
;MERNFVIFCAIVIFLLGSFSSLVVGEEYDVVYGYECQQSKCLRIEITEKTIETAISLPVCRLLCGDSPVGTVWPKPTGIMRTENILLHVDITTITFQFPTKLTKQLSLWEASKERFLQQLKSHTEDVIVAPKPGGSNLTVVVEINSEIDELPRLTLDTDESYNLTISPLKGGGAAIAKISANSYFGGRHGLETISQLIVYDDIRREYQLLAKVEIEDAPKYKWRGILLDTSRHFYSVKSIKRTLDALAMVKLNTFHWHITDSQSFPLEIKSHPELHRFGAYSPSKVYTHDKISEIVQYGLIRGIRVVLLFENNPRVGENLPLANPNLLIASIREYSQCHANI
;
A
#
# COMPACT_ATOMS: atom_id res chain seq x y z
N MET A 1 -30.66 -51.12 38.37
CA MET A 1 -29.44 -50.44 37.83
C MET A 1 -29.75 -49.38 36.78
N GLU A 2 -30.91 -49.38 36.14
CA GLU A 2 -31.26 -48.44 35.02
C GLU A 2 -31.82 -47.07 35.47
N ARG A 3 -32.36 -46.94 36.69
CA ARG A 3 -32.92 -45.64 37.13
C ARG A 3 -31.87 -44.60 37.57
N ASN A 4 -30.68 -45.03 37.94
CA ASN A 4 -29.60 -44.09 38.37
C ASN A 4 -28.81 -43.54 37.20
N PHE A 5 -28.86 -44.20 36.02
CA PHE A 5 -28.14 -43.73 34.83
C PHE A 5 -28.84 -42.56 34.12
N VAL A 6 -30.21 -42.58 34.17
CA VAL A 6 -31.01 -41.50 33.54
C VAL A 6 -30.91 -40.18 34.35
N ILE A 7 -30.82 -40.26 35.68
CA ILE A 7 -30.67 -39.06 36.54
C ILE A 7 -29.27 -38.46 36.38
N PHE A 8 -28.23 -39.29 36.19
CA PHE A 8 -26.87 -38.79 35.97
C PHE A 8 -26.69 -38.12 34.62
N CYS A 9 -27.29 -38.64 33.54
CA CYS A 9 -27.31 -38.00 32.24
C CYS A 9 -28.10 -36.68 32.23
N ALA A 10 -29.22 -36.59 32.95
CA ALA A 10 -30.01 -35.37 33.03
C ALA A 10 -29.28 -34.24 33.80
N ILE A 11 -28.50 -34.57 34.83
CA ILE A 11 -27.72 -33.60 35.62
C ILE A 11 -26.50 -33.10 34.77
N VAL A 12 -25.84 -33.98 34.00
CA VAL A 12 -24.73 -33.61 33.15
C VAL A 12 -25.21 -32.72 31.96
N ILE A 13 -26.39 -33.00 31.40
CA ILE A 13 -26.97 -32.15 30.35
C ILE A 13 -27.41 -30.78 30.90
N PHE A 14 -27.90 -30.74 32.17
CA PHE A 14 -28.27 -29.47 32.81
C PHE A 14 -27.04 -28.64 33.20
N LEU A 15 -25.91 -29.27 33.54
CA LEU A 15 -24.65 -28.59 33.84
C LEU A 15 -23.93 -28.11 32.54
N LEU A 16 -24.09 -28.83 31.43
CA LEU A 16 -23.56 -28.39 30.12
C LEU A 16 -24.44 -27.35 29.45
N GLY A 17 -25.75 -27.33 29.75
CA GLY A 17 -26.67 -26.31 29.19
C GLY A 17 -26.56 -24.95 29.86
N SER A 18 -25.94 -24.86 31.05
CA SER A 18 -25.73 -23.60 31.77
C SER A 18 -24.38 -22.93 31.44
N PHE A 19 -23.52 -23.58 30.63
CA PHE A 19 -22.22 -23.03 30.20
C PHE A 19 -22.25 -22.36 28.86
N SER A 20 -23.38 -22.32 28.16
CA SER A 20 -23.48 -21.75 26.82
C SER A 20 -23.98 -20.30 26.79
N SER A 21 -23.98 -19.58 27.88
CA SER A 21 -24.42 -18.17 27.91
C SER A 21 -23.46 -17.20 28.61
N LEU A 22 -22.19 -17.55 28.72
CA LEU A 22 -21.15 -16.66 29.26
C LEU A 22 -19.90 -16.66 28.34
N VAL A 23 -20.09 -16.48 27.08
CA VAL A 23 -19.13 -15.74 26.25
C VAL A 23 -19.76 -14.35 26.04
N VAL A 24 -19.92 -13.63 27.15
CA VAL A 24 -19.86 -12.17 27.09
C VAL A 24 -18.44 -11.91 26.64
N GLY A 25 -18.29 -11.45 25.40
CA GLY A 25 -16.99 -11.03 24.91
C GLY A 25 -16.40 -10.08 25.95
N GLU A 26 -15.24 -10.39 26.48
CA GLU A 26 -14.49 -9.45 27.28
C GLU A 26 -14.36 -8.20 26.42
N GLU A 27 -15.07 -7.15 26.79
CA GLU A 27 -14.91 -5.83 26.21
C GLU A 27 -13.50 -5.41 26.65
N TYR A 28 -12.52 -5.51 25.75
CA TYR A 28 -11.16 -5.06 26.03
C TYR A 28 -11.22 -3.55 26.22
N ASP A 29 -11.29 -3.13 27.45
CA ASP A 29 -11.24 -1.72 27.82
C ASP A 29 -9.89 -1.16 27.42
N VAL A 30 -9.89 -0.16 26.54
CA VAL A 30 -8.69 0.61 26.23
C VAL A 30 -8.36 1.44 27.48
N VAL A 31 -7.27 1.08 28.16
CA VAL A 31 -6.91 1.67 29.47
C VAL A 31 -6.13 2.98 29.35
N TYR A 32 -5.65 3.34 28.16
CA TYR A 32 -4.92 4.58 27.91
C TYR A 32 -5.21 5.16 26.52
N GLY A 33 -5.09 6.47 26.45
CA GLY A 33 -5.15 7.25 25.20
C GLY A 33 -4.00 8.24 25.14
N TYR A 34 -4.15 9.22 24.29
CA TYR A 34 -3.16 10.28 24.12
C TYR A 34 -3.84 11.64 24.15
N GLU A 35 -3.08 12.64 24.54
CA GLU A 35 -3.43 14.06 24.48
C GLU A 35 -2.29 14.83 23.82
N CYS A 36 -2.62 15.83 23.01
CA CYS A 36 -1.62 16.71 22.43
C CYS A 36 -1.22 17.81 23.40
N GLN A 37 -0.01 17.75 23.93
CA GLN A 37 0.56 18.78 24.80
C GLN A 37 1.90 19.24 24.23
N GLN A 38 2.06 20.56 24.04
CA GLN A 38 3.29 21.16 23.49
C GLN A 38 3.80 20.46 22.22
N SER A 39 2.89 20.23 21.25
CA SER A 39 3.19 19.57 19.98
C SER A 39 3.68 18.11 20.10
N LYS A 40 3.40 17.45 21.23
CA LYS A 40 3.75 16.04 21.48
C LYS A 40 2.54 15.24 21.93
N CYS A 41 2.43 14.03 21.44
CA CYS A 41 1.40 13.08 21.89
C CYS A 41 1.87 12.43 23.20
N LEU A 42 1.30 12.86 24.32
CA LEU A 42 1.56 12.30 25.64
C LEU A 42 0.51 11.26 25.98
N ARG A 43 0.97 10.12 26.47
CA ARG A 43 0.09 9.03 26.90
C ARG A 43 -0.60 9.41 28.21
N ILE A 44 -1.92 9.26 28.28
CA ILE A 44 -2.75 9.50 29.46
C ILE A 44 -3.58 8.25 29.76
N GLU A 45 -3.92 8.04 31.02
CA GLU A 45 -4.85 6.99 31.44
C GLU A 45 -6.29 7.39 31.08
N ILE A 46 -7.08 6.44 30.61
CA ILE A 46 -8.50 6.64 30.33
C ILE A 46 -9.27 6.43 31.64
N THR A 47 -9.91 7.49 32.10
CA THR A 47 -10.78 7.56 33.28
C THR A 47 -12.08 8.26 32.89
N GLU A 48 -13.07 8.27 33.75
CA GLU A 48 -14.30 9.03 33.54
C GLU A 48 -14.07 10.51 33.18
N LYS A 49 -12.95 11.08 33.63
CA LYS A 49 -12.60 12.49 33.37
C LYS A 49 -11.84 12.72 32.06
N THR A 50 -11.13 11.71 31.58
CA THR A 50 -10.24 11.82 30.41
C THR A 50 -10.78 11.14 29.16
N ILE A 51 -11.83 10.31 29.29
CA ILE A 51 -12.37 9.55 28.15
C ILE A 51 -12.86 10.44 26.99
N GLU A 52 -13.41 11.62 27.30
CA GLU A 52 -13.89 12.54 26.27
C GLU A 52 -12.74 13.22 25.51
N THR A 53 -11.62 13.50 26.18
CA THR A 53 -10.46 14.20 25.62
C THR A 53 -9.38 13.26 25.09
N ALA A 54 -9.36 12.02 25.56
CA ALA A 54 -8.42 11.01 25.11
C ALA A 54 -8.66 10.66 23.63
N ILE A 55 -7.59 10.63 22.85
CA ILE A 55 -7.59 10.24 21.45
C ILE A 55 -6.60 9.09 21.23
N SER A 56 -6.78 8.34 20.15
CA SER A 56 -5.82 7.30 19.78
C SER A 56 -4.49 7.90 19.33
N LEU A 57 -3.41 7.12 19.35
CA LEU A 57 -2.11 7.60 18.88
C LEU A 57 -2.12 8.04 17.40
N PRO A 58 -2.77 7.30 16.47
CA PRO A 58 -2.89 7.76 15.09
C PRO A 58 -3.60 9.11 14.96
N VAL A 59 -4.72 9.30 15.68
CA VAL A 59 -5.45 10.57 15.69
C VAL A 59 -4.62 11.69 16.31
N CYS A 60 -3.95 11.41 17.42
CA CYS A 60 -3.06 12.40 18.03
C CYS A 60 -1.96 12.84 17.07
N ARG A 61 -1.32 11.92 16.38
CA ARG A 61 -0.28 12.24 15.37
C ARG A 61 -0.83 13.06 14.21
N LEU A 62 -2.09 12.87 13.86
CA LEU A 62 -2.75 13.62 12.79
C LEU A 62 -2.98 15.10 13.20
N LEU A 63 -3.25 15.36 14.49
CA LEU A 63 -3.62 16.68 15.00
C LEU A 63 -2.49 17.42 15.70
N CYS A 64 -1.50 16.69 16.21
CA CYS A 64 -0.50 17.20 17.13
C CYS A 64 0.84 17.46 16.44
N GLY A 65 1.38 18.64 16.62
CA GLY A 65 2.67 19.04 16.05
C GLY A 65 2.63 20.46 15.52
N ASP A 66 3.79 21.09 15.39
CA ASP A 66 3.93 22.43 14.81
C ASP A 66 3.59 22.45 13.30
N SER A 67 3.36 21.27 12.76
CA SER A 67 2.89 21.06 11.41
C SER A 67 2.22 19.69 11.39
N PRO A 68 1.04 19.53 10.76
CA PRO A 68 0.38 18.26 10.54
C PRO A 68 1.20 17.28 9.67
N VAL A 69 2.43 17.64 9.37
CA VAL A 69 3.46 16.92 8.63
C VAL A 69 3.83 15.58 9.26
N GLY A 70 3.57 15.37 10.55
CA GLY A 70 3.92 14.11 11.22
C GLY A 70 3.19 12.88 10.70
N THR A 71 2.13 13.07 9.93
CA THR A 71 1.29 11.97 9.41
C THR A 71 1.51 11.69 7.93
N VAL A 72 1.89 12.71 7.13
CA VAL A 72 2.13 12.55 5.70
C VAL A 72 3.61 12.26 5.45
N TRP A 73 3.89 11.09 4.91
CA TRP A 73 5.25 10.68 4.59
C TRP A 73 5.37 10.20 3.13
N PRO A 74 6.37 10.67 2.37
CA PRO A 74 7.33 11.75 2.70
C PRO A 74 6.64 13.09 2.95
N LYS A 75 7.31 13.96 3.71
CA LYS A 75 6.84 15.34 3.90
C LYS A 75 6.66 16.03 2.55
N PRO A 76 5.48 16.65 2.27
CA PRO A 76 5.29 17.45 1.08
C PRO A 76 6.35 18.53 0.91
N THR A 77 6.80 18.73 -0.31
CA THR A 77 7.86 19.71 -0.62
C THR A 77 7.32 21.12 -0.85
N GLY A 78 6.04 21.25 -1.15
CA GLY A 78 5.36 22.52 -1.34
C GLY A 78 4.49 22.91 -0.15
N ILE A 79 3.35 23.52 -0.43
CA ILE A 79 2.42 24.02 0.57
C ILE A 79 1.73 22.84 1.27
N MET A 80 1.59 22.94 2.58
CA MET A 80 0.71 22.09 3.37
C MET A 80 -0.03 22.96 4.39
N ARG A 81 -1.34 23.09 4.20
CA ARG A 81 -2.24 23.79 5.13
C ARG A 81 -3.30 22.82 5.60
N THR A 82 -3.57 22.81 6.89
CA THR A 82 -4.60 21.95 7.47
C THR A 82 -5.31 22.70 8.58
N GLU A 83 -6.59 22.36 8.81
CA GLU A 83 -7.30 22.73 10.02
C GLU A 83 -7.64 21.45 10.79
N ASN A 84 -7.61 21.51 12.12
CA ASN A 84 -7.84 20.37 13.01
C ASN A 84 -9.34 19.99 13.03
N ILE A 85 -9.89 19.69 11.85
CA ILE A 85 -11.28 19.25 11.67
C ILE A 85 -11.24 17.77 11.31
N LEU A 86 -11.69 16.93 12.24
CA LEU A 86 -11.86 15.50 12.02
C LEU A 86 -13.27 15.19 11.56
N LEU A 87 -13.38 14.25 10.64
CA LEU A 87 -14.65 13.71 10.17
C LEU A 87 -14.62 12.20 10.28
N HIS A 88 -15.58 11.61 11.00
CA HIS A 88 -15.79 10.16 10.98
C HIS A 88 -16.25 9.77 9.58
N VAL A 89 -15.53 8.86 8.92
CA VAL A 89 -15.81 8.41 7.56
C VAL A 89 -16.11 6.92 7.53
N ASP A 90 -17.09 6.55 6.70
CA ASP A 90 -17.37 5.17 6.38
C ASP A 90 -16.52 4.74 5.18
N ILE A 91 -15.49 3.93 5.41
CA ILE A 91 -14.59 3.47 4.34
C ILE A 91 -15.28 2.56 3.32
N THR A 92 -16.47 2.02 3.63
CA THR A 92 -17.25 1.17 2.72
C THR A 92 -18.05 1.97 1.70
N THR A 93 -18.30 3.25 1.98
CA THR A 93 -19.08 4.16 1.13
C THR A 93 -18.22 5.16 0.36
N ILE A 94 -16.90 5.03 0.39
CA ILE A 94 -15.99 5.90 -0.38
C ILE A 94 -16.26 5.72 -1.87
N THR A 95 -16.56 6.84 -2.55
CA THR A 95 -16.80 6.88 -3.99
C THR A 95 -15.60 7.50 -4.72
N PHE A 96 -15.38 7.09 -5.97
CA PHE A 96 -14.27 7.56 -6.78
C PHE A 96 -14.78 8.09 -8.12
N GLN A 97 -14.25 9.23 -8.55
CA GLN A 97 -14.46 9.80 -9.86
C GLN A 97 -13.11 9.93 -10.56
N PHE A 98 -12.90 9.12 -11.59
CA PHE A 98 -11.66 9.09 -12.37
C PHE A 98 -11.82 9.80 -13.71
N PRO A 99 -10.70 10.20 -14.37
CA PRO A 99 -10.72 10.86 -15.66
C PRO A 99 -11.33 9.95 -16.75
N THR A 100 -12.55 10.19 -17.15
CA THR A 100 -13.29 9.37 -18.14
C THR A 100 -12.75 9.49 -19.55
N LYS A 101 -12.01 10.57 -19.85
CA LYS A 101 -11.36 10.78 -21.16
C LYS A 101 -10.15 9.87 -21.38
N LEU A 102 -9.53 9.35 -20.31
CA LEU A 102 -8.33 8.50 -20.36
C LEU A 102 -8.72 7.03 -20.31
N THR A 103 -9.36 6.53 -21.36
CA THR A 103 -9.97 5.20 -21.40
C THR A 103 -8.95 4.07 -21.24
N LYS A 104 -7.74 4.22 -21.79
CA LYS A 104 -6.65 3.24 -21.65
C LYS A 104 -6.08 3.14 -20.23
N GLN A 105 -6.32 4.16 -19.39
CA GLN A 105 -5.86 4.19 -18.01
C GLN A 105 -6.91 3.75 -16.98
N LEU A 106 -8.17 3.52 -17.40
CA LEU A 106 -9.26 3.21 -16.46
C LEU A 106 -8.98 1.96 -15.61
N SER A 107 -8.42 0.91 -16.20
CA SER A 107 -8.06 -0.30 -15.47
C SER A 107 -6.98 -0.05 -14.40
N LEU A 108 -6.06 0.86 -14.64
CA LEU A 108 -5.03 1.26 -13.67
C LEU A 108 -5.65 2.05 -12.51
N TRP A 109 -6.62 2.93 -12.82
CA TRP A 109 -7.34 3.70 -11.80
C TRP A 109 -8.20 2.78 -10.91
N GLU A 110 -8.92 1.81 -11.50
CA GLU A 110 -9.68 0.82 -10.73
C GLU A 110 -8.76 -0.02 -9.83
N ALA A 111 -7.62 -0.48 -10.34
CA ALA A 111 -6.63 -1.19 -9.53
C ALA A 111 -6.02 -0.32 -8.41
N SER A 112 -5.85 0.98 -8.66
CA SER A 112 -5.39 1.94 -7.64
C SER A 112 -6.44 2.17 -6.55
N LYS A 113 -7.72 2.21 -6.90
CA LYS A 113 -8.85 2.28 -5.97
C LYS A 113 -8.91 1.04 -5.09
N GLU A 114 -8.84 -0.16 -5.69
CA GLU A 114 -8.84 -1.43 -4.94
C GLU A 114 -7.71 -1.46 -3.92
N ARG A 115 -6.49 -1.07 -4.34
CA ARG A 115 -5.34 -0.98 -3.45
C ARG A 115 -5.57 0.03 -2.32
N PHE A 116 -6.10 1.23 -2.62
CA PHE A 116 -6.41 2.25 -1.63
C PHE A 116 -7.38 1.72 -0.57
N LEU A 117 -8.46 1.08 -0.99
CA LEU A 117 -9.46 0.51 -0.08
C LEU A 117 -8.87 -0.65 0.74
N GLN A 118 -8.03 -1.51 0.13
CA GLN A 118 -7.33 -2.58 0.83
C GLN A 118 -6.38 -2.03 1.90
N GLN A 119 -5.65 -0.96 1.59
CA GLN A 119 -4.75 -0.30 2.53
C GLN A 119 -5.51 0.24 3.75
N LEU A 120 -6.67 0.89 3.55
CA LEU A 120 -7.50 1.34 4.67
C LEU A 120 -8.01 0.17 5.51
N LYS A 121 -8.49 -0.91 4.87
CA LYS A 121 -8.95 -2.12 5.58
C LYS A 121 -7.86 -2.77 6.43
N SER A 122 -6.60 -2.72 5.97
CA SER A 122 -5.49 -3.32 6.72
C SER A 122 -5.23 -2.66 8.07
N HIS A 123 -5.73 -1.44 8.31
CA HIS A 123 -5.64 -0.80 9.62
C HIS A 123 -6.47 -1.53 10.70
N THR A 124 -7.38 -2.39 10.30
CA THR A 124 -8.29 -3.11 11.22
C THR A 124 -8.27 -4.63 11.03
N GLU A 125 -7.32 -5.19 10.26
CA GLU A 125 -7.21 -6.64 10.05
C GLU A 125 -6.94 -7.41 11.36
N ASP A 126 -6.14 -6.81 12.26
CA ASP A 126 -5.74 -7.42 13.53
C ASP A 126 -6.52 -6.86 14.74
N VAL A 127 -7.59 -6.08 14.50
CA VAL A 127 -8.37 -5.46 15.59
C VAL A 127 -9.40 -6.44 16.12
N ILE A 128 -9.38 -6.66 17.43
CA ILE A 128 -10.27 -7.62 18.13
C ILE A 128 -11.74 -7.19 18.04
N VAL A 129 -12.01 -5.89 18.10
CA VAL A 129 -13.37 -5.33 18.07
C VAL A 129 -13.60 -4.60 16.76
N ALA A 130 -14.61 -5.00 16.00
CA ALA A 130 -14.92 -4.41 14.69
C ALA A 130 -15.18 -2.90 14.79
N PRO A 131 -14.82 -2.13 13.74
CA PRO A 131 -15.19 -0.73 13.62
C PRO A 131 -16.69 -0.50 13.78
N LYS A 132 -17.09 0.63 14.35
CA LYS A 132 -18.49 1.06 14.39
C LYS A 132 -18.97 1.31 12.96
N PRO A 133 -20.16 0.84 12.61
CA PRO A 133 -20.74 1.14 11.30
C PRO A 133 -21.16 2.62 11.18
N GLY A 134 -21.22 3.11 9.95
CA GLY A 134 -21.65 4.47 9.65
C GLY A 134 -20.50 5.45 9.50
N GLY A 135 -20.83 6.70 9.40
CA GLY A 135 -19.90 7.79 9.15
C GLY A 135 -20.28 8.61 7.93
N SER A 136 -19.49 9.61 7.66
CA SER A 136 -19.66 10.53 6.53
C SER A 136 -19.19 9.89 5.22
N ASN A 137 -19.85 10.24 4.13
CA ASN A 137 -19.40 9.83 2.79
C ASN A 137 -18.17 10.62 2.36
N LEU A 138 -17.20 9.95 1.77
CA LEU A 138 -16.04 10.57 1.13
C LEU A 138 -16.12 10.36 -0.39
N THR A 139 -16.06 11.44 -1.15
CA THR A 139 -15.89 11.38 -2.61
C THR A 139 -14.48 11.78 -2.97
N VAL A 140 -13.74 10.86 -3.62
CA VAL A 140 -12.40 11.10 -4.14
C VAL A 140 -12.50 11.41 -5.62
N VAL A 141 -12.11 12.62 -6.02
CA VAL A 141 -12.11 13.09 -7.41
C VAL A 141 -10.68 13.21 -7.88
N VAL A 142 -10.35 12.54 -8.99
CA VAL A 142 -9.03 12.60 -9.62
C VAL A 142 -9.16 13.28 -10.97
N GLU A 143 -8.48 14.41 -11.14
CA GLU A 143 -8.38 15.14 -12.40
C GLU A 143 -6.95 15.06 -12.93
N ILE A 144 -6.82 14.62 -14.19
CA ILE A 144 -5.54 14.60 -14.89
C ILE A 144 -5.58 15.61 -16.03
N ASN A 145 -4.65 16.55 -15.99
CA ASN A 145 -4.59 17.66 -16.94
C ASN A 145 -4.07 17.23 -18.33
N SER A 146 -3.47 16.04 -18.45
CA SER A 146 -3.04 15.49 -19.73
C SER A 146 -4.22 15.03 -20.57
N GLU A 147 -4.20 15.34 -21.86
CA GLU A 147 -5.18 14.83 -22.83
C GLU A 147 -4.71 13.56 -23.56
N ILE A 148 -3.49 13.09 -23.27
CA ILE A 148 -2.88 11.94 -23.93
C ILE A 148 -3.46 10.65 -23.31
N ASP A 149 -4.32 9.95 -24.05
CA ASP A 149 -4.88 8.67 -23.64
C ASP A 149 -3.98 7.51 -24.07
N GLU A 150 -2.87 7.37 -23.38
CA GLU A 150 -1.94 6.24 -23.51
C GLU A 150 -1.68 5.56 -22.18
N LEU A 151 -1.18 4.33 -22.23
CA LEU A 151 -0.68 3.67 -21.01
C LEU A 151 0.48 4.48 -20.45
N PRO A 152 0.44 4.86 -19.17
CA PRO A 152 1.45 5.75 -18.62
C PRO A 152 2.79 5.04 -18.51
N ARG A 153 3.86 5.77 -18.89
CA ARG A 153 5.24 5.33 -18.70
C ARG A 153 5.95 6.25 -17.73
N LEU A 154 6.57 5.66 -16.73
CA LEU A 154 7.35 6.41 -15.76
C LEU A 154 8.78 6.60 -16.28
N THR A 155 9.12 7.81 -16.69
CA THR A 155 10.46 8.23 -17.13
C THR A 155 11.08 9.21 -16.13
N LEU A 156 12.29 9.67 -16.36
CA LEU A 156 12.90 10.73 -15.56
C LEU A 156 12.27 12.11 -15.78
N ASP A 157 11.52 12.27 -16.87
CA ASP A 157 10.85 13.53 -17.21
C ASP A 157 9.36 13.52 -16.88
N THR A 158 8.87 12.42 -16.33
CA THR A 158 7.47 12.31 -15.87
C THR A 158 7.22 13.29 -14.73
N ASP A 159 6.17 14.09 -14.89
CA ASP A 159 5.70 14.96 -13.81
C ASP A 159 4.90 14.14 -12.79
N GLU A 160 5.46 13.98 -11.61
CA GLU A 160 4.85 13.26 -10.49
C GLU A 160 4.23 14.22 -9.45
N SER A 161 4.12 15.51 -9.78
CA SER A 161 3.49 16.52 -8.90
C SER A 161 1.99 16.35 -8.82
N TYR A 162 1.40 16.80 -7.72
CA TYR A 162 -0.04 16.84 -7.52
C TYR A 162 -0.44 17.95 -6.56
N ASN A 163 -1.68 18.42 -6.70
CA ASN A 163 -2.38 19.27 -5.76
C ASN A 163 -3.51 18.43 -5.14
N LEU A 164 -3.66 18.51 -3.83
CA LEU A 164 -4.71 17.84 -3.07
C LEU A 164 -5.47 18.87 -2.23
N THR A 165 -6.77 18.87 -2.34
CA THR A 165 -7.66 19.60 -1.44
C THR A 165 -8.67 18.64 -0.83
N ILE A 166 -8.90 18.71 0.47
CA ILE A 166 -9.98 18.02 1.16
C ILE A 166 -10.85 19.06 1.83
N SER A 167 -12.15 19.00 1.59
CA SER A 167 -13.10 19.95 2.16
C SER A 167 -14.39 19.24 2.58
N PRO A 168 -14.91 19.54 3.80
CA PRO A 168 -16.22 19.06 4.20
C PRO A 168 -17.30 19.77 3.39
N LEU A 169 -18.37 19.08 3.07
CA LEU A 169 -19.55 19.67 2.44
C LEU A 169 -20.40 20.43 3.46
N LYS A 170 -21.11 21.46 2.99
CA LYS A 170 -22.05 22.22 3.82
C LYS A 170 -23.12 21.27 4.38
N GLY A 171 -23.36 21.35 5.69
CA GLY A 171 -24.34 20.50 6.39
C GLY A 171 -23.75 19.27 7.11
N GLY A 172 -22.43 19.03 7.01
CA GLY A 172 -21.77 17.87 7.62
C GLY A 172 -22.15 16.56 6.94
N GLY A 173 -21.59 15.45 7.27
CA GLY A 173 -21.98 14.15 6.73
C GLY A 173 -21.35 13.75 5.40
N ALA A 174 -20.55 14.61 4.76
CA ALA A 174 -19.78 14.26 3.58
C ALA A 174 -18.54 15.16 3.41
N ALA A 175 -17.53 14.66 2.71
CA ALA A 175 -16.35 15.40 2.29
C ALA A 175 -16.00 15.09 0.84
N ILE A 176 -15.29 16.02 0.19
CA ILE A 176 -14.71 15.83 -1.13
C ILE A 176 -13.19 15.97 -0.99
N ALA A 177 -12.46 14.95 -1.47
CA ALA A 177 -11.03 14.98 -1.67
C ALA A 177 -10.75 15.10 -3.17
N LYS A 178 -10.19 16.22 -3.62
CA LYS A 178 -9.88 16.49 -5.01
C LYS A 178 -8.39 16.46 -5.24
N ILE A 179 -7.95 15.60 -6.16
CA ILE A 179 -6.58 15.51 -6.65
C ILE A 179 -6.54 16.12 -8.05
N SER A 180 -5.60 17.04 -8.30
CA SER A 180 -5.26 17.53 -9.63
C SER A 180 -3.79 17.25 -9.92
N ALA A 181 -3.49 16.60 -11.03
CA ALA A 181 -2.15 16.19 -11.42
C ALA A 181 -1.98 16.23 -12.95
N ASN A 182 -0.73 16.25 -13.40
CA ASN A 182 -0.41 16.23 -14.84
C ASN A 182 -0.22 14.81 -15.39
N SER A 183 -0.06 13.82 -14.50
CA SER A 183 0.14 12.42 -14.89
C SER A 183 -0.61 11.47 -13.95
N TYR A 184 -0.80 10.22 -14.42
CA TYR A 184 -1.26 9.12 -13.58
C TYR A 184 -0.44 9.00 -12.29
N PHE A 185 0.88 9.17 -12.37
CA PHE A 185 1.79 8.99 -11.24
C PHE A 185 1.61 10.05 -10.16
N GLY A 186 1.43 11.32 -10.56
CA GLY A 186 1.07 12.38 -9.63
C GLY A 186 -0.28 12.13 -8.95
N GLY A 187 -1.31 11.75 -9.74
CA GLY A 187 -2.62 11.37 -9.20
C GLY A 187 -2.54 10.19 -8.22
N ARG A 188 -1.71 9.20 -8.52
CA ARG A 188 -1.44 8.05 -7.66
C ARG A 188 -0.79 8.46 -6.32
N HIS A 189 0.16 9.43 -6.34
CA HIS A 189 0.76 9.99 -5.13
C HIS A 189 -0.25 10.77 -4.29
N GLY A 190 -1.20 11.46 -4.93
CA GLY A 190 -2.32 12.11 -4.25
C GLY A 190 -3.20 11.11 -3.51
N LEU A 191 -3.53 9.96 -4.14
CA LEU A 191 -4.28 8.88 -3.48
C LEU A 191 -3.53 8.34 -2.26
N GLU A 192 -2.22 8.14 -2.37
CA GLU A 192 -1.39 7.70 -1.24
C GLU A 192 -1.43 8.69 -0.08
N THR A 193 -1.43 9.99 -0.38
CA THR A 193 -1.54 11.03 0.65
C THR A 193 -2.90 11.02 1.33
N ILE A 194 -4.00 10.84 0.59
CA ILE A 194 -5.34 10.73 1.20
C ILE A 194 -5.40 9.53 2.14
N SER A 195 -4.82 8.38 1.76
CA SER A 195 -4.83 7.19 2.62
C SER A 195 -4.09 7.41 3.96
N GLN A 196 -3.07 8.28 3.97
CA GLN A 196 -2.33 8.65 5.18
C GLN A 196 -3.07 9.67 6.05
N LEU A 197 -4.06 10.39 5.48
CA LEU A 197 -4.89 11.34 6.20
C LEU A 197 -6.18 10.69 6.76
N ILE A 198 -6.38 9.40 6.50
CA ILE A 198 -7.45 8.60 7.09
C ILE A 198 -6.81 7.62 8.07
N VAL A 199 -7.13 7.75 9.34
CA VAL A 199 -6.58 6.91 10.40
C VAL A 199 -7.69 6.18 11.17
N TYR A 200 -7.39 5.01 11.71
CA TYR A 200 -8.31 4.32 12.60
C TYR A 200 -8.12 4.78 14.05
N ASP A 201 -9.22 5.19 14.68
CA ASP A 201 -9.30 5.52 16.09
C ASP A 201 -9.79 4.28 16.87
N ASP A 202 -8.88 3.60 17.54
CA ASP A 202 -9.16 2.39 18.31
C ASP A 202 -9.97 2.67 19.59
N ILE A 203 -9.91 3.91 20.13
CA ILE A 203 -10.72 4.32 21.29
C ILE A 203 -12.18 4.49 20.89
N ARG A 204 -12.46 5.17 19.75
CA ARG A 204 -13.80 5.40 19.24
C ARG A 204 -14.30 4.29 18.31
N ARG A 205 -13.39 3.43 17.86
CA ARG A 205 -13.61 2.34 16.88
C ARG A 205 -14.17 2.86 15.55
N GLU A 206 -13.58 3.91 15.03
CA GLU A 206 -14.03 4.55 13.81
C GLU A 206 -12.87 5.09 12.98
N TYR A 207 -13.07 5.27 11.67
CA TYR A 207 -12.08 5.91 10.82
C TYR A 207 -12.25 7.42 10.86
N GLN A 208 -11.16 8.12 11.11
CA GLN A 208 -11.11 9.58 11.17
C GLN A 208 -10.34 10.13 9.98
N LEU A 209 -10.94 11.07 9.25
CA LEU A 209 -10.33 11.84 8.16
C LEU A 209 -10.01 13.25 8.64
N LEU A 210 -8.81 13.75 8.36
CA LEU A 210 -8.53 15.17 8.44
C LEU A 210 -9.23 15.88 7.28
N ALA A 211 -10.33 16.59 7.59
CA ALA A 211 -11.31 16.99 6.58
C ALA A 211 -11.06 18.35 5.93
N LYS A 212 -10.06 19.12 6.39
CA LYS A 212 -9.72 20.42 5.77
C LYS A 212 -8.24 20.51 5.53
N VAL A 213 -7.83 20.24 4.29
CA VAL A 213 -6.45 20.05 3.88
C VAL A 213 -6.24 20.71 2.52
N GLU A 214 -5.09 21.37 2.37
CA GLU A 214 -4.55 21.85 1.11
C GLU A 214 -3.07 21.44 1.04
N ILE A 215 -2.71 20.65 0.03
CA ILE A 215 -1.35 20.16 -0.18
C ILE A 215 -0.96 20.39 -1.63
N GLU A 216 0.22 20.99 -1.81
CA GLU A 216 0.97 20.98 -3.07
C GLU A 216 2.24 20.17 -2.83
N ASP A 217 2.45 19.14 -3.65
CA ASP A 217 3.59 18.26 -3.48
C ASP A 217 4.22 17.85 -4.81
N ALA A 218 5.52 17.75 -4.82
CA ALA A 218 6.30 17.24 -5.94
C ALA A 218 7.53 16.51 -5.41
N PRO A 219 8.00 15.45 -6.08
CA PRO A 219 9.23 14.78 -5.65
C PRO A 219 10.44 15.70 -5.77
N LYS A 220 11.26 15.75 -4.72
CA LYS A 220 12.53 16.48 -4.77
C LYS A 220 13.56 15.84 -5.71
N TYR A 221 13.50 14.51 -5.85
CA TYR A 221 14.40 13.72 -6.69
C TYR A 221 13.59 12.89 -7.70
N LYS A 222 14.02 12.90 -8.96
CA LYS A 222 13.39 12.14 -10.04
C LYS A 222 13.61 10.62 -9.91
N TRP A 223 14.70 10.20 -9.27
CA TRP A 223 15.04 8.80 -9.01
C TRP A 223 14.98 8.53 -7.52
N ARG A 224 14.03 7.70 -7.10
CA ARG A 224 13.80 7.33 -5.70
C ARG A 224 13.54 5.83 -5.64
N GLY A 225 14.52 5.06 -5.25
CA GLY A 225 14.39 3.61 -5.31
C GLY A 225 15.29 2.86 -4.36
N ILE A 226 15.10 1.56 -4.36
CA ILE A 226 15.97 0.60 -3.71
C ILE A 226 16.49 -0.40 -4.75
N LEU A 227 17.64 -1.01 -4.44
CA LEU A 227 18.14 -2.18 -5.13
C LEU A 227 17.82 -3.43 -4.29
N LEU A 228 17.25 -4.46 -4.94
CA LEU A 228 17.10 -5.79 -4.36
C LEU A 228 17.89 -6.79 -5.19
N ASP A 229 18.82 -7.48 -4.53
CA ASP A 229 19.60 -8.56 -5.11
C ASP A 229 18.86 -9.89 -4.91
N THR A 230 18.41 -10.47 -6.02
CA THR A 230 17.74 -11.77 -6.02
C THR A 230 18.58 -12.87 -6.68
N SER A 231 19.80 -12.54 -7.09
CA SER A 231 20.79 -13.50 -7.55
C SER A 231 21.48 -14.20 -6.38
N ARG A 232 22.03 -13.44 -5.41
CA ARG A 232 22.69 -14.03 -4.23
C ARG A 232 21.69 -14.74 -3.33
N HIS A 233 20.48 -14.20 -3.19
CA HIS A 233 19.37 -14.82 -2.46
C HIS A 233 18.09 -14.75 -3.27
N PHE A 234 17.52 -15.91 -3.58
CA PHE A 234 16.23 -15.95 -4.28
C PHE A 234 15.09 -15.51 -3.38
N TYR A 235 14.30 -14.53 -3.84
CA TYR A 235 13.08 -14.07 -3.20
C TYR A 235 11.85 -14.48 -4.01
N SER A 236 10.81 -14.91 -3.34
CA SER A 236 9.55 -15.25 -4.02
C SER A 236 8.88 -14.01 -4.63
N VAL A 237 8.08 -14.19 -5.68
CA VAL A 237 7.24 -13.13 -6.27
C VAL A 237 6.42 -12.42 -5.20
N LYS A 238 5.85 -13.17 -4.24
CA LYS A 238 5.11 -12.60 -3.11
C LYS A 238 5.96 -11.64 -2.26
N SER A 239 7.22 -11.97 -2.00
CA SER A 239 8.13 -11.10 -1.24
C SER A 239 8.49 -9.83 -2.02
N ILE A 240 8.74 -9.95 -3.34
CA ILE A 240 9.00 -8.80 -4.22
C ILE A 240 7.79 -7.87 -4.26
N LYS A 241 6.58 -8.42 -4.39
CA LYS A 241 5.35 -7.62 -4.36
C LYS A 241 5.17 -6.85 -3.05
N ARG A 242 5.46 -7.47 -1.88
CA ARG A 242 5.46 -6.74 -0.60
C ARG A 242 6.47 -5.60 -0.55
N THR A 243 7.64 -5.80 -1.17
CA THR A 243 8.63 -4.72 -1.30
C THR A 243 8.07 -3.58 -2.16
N LEU A 244 7.42 -3.88 -3.28
CA LEU A 244 6.77 -2.87 -4.13
C LEU A 244 5.63 -2.15 -3.39
N ASP A 245 4.87 -2.84 -2.53
CA ASP A 245 3.86 -2.20 -1.68
C ASP A 245 4.50 -1.17 -0.73
N ALA A 246 5.57 -1.55 -0.05
CA ALA A 246 6.29 -0.66 0.86
C ALA A 246 6.89 0.55 0.13
N LEU A 247 7.46 0.35 -1.06
CA LEU A 247 7.98 1.45 -1.90
C LEU A 247 6.87 2.45 -2.26
N ALA A 248 5.70 1.94 -2.66
CA ALA A 248 4.56 2.77 -3.03
C ALA A 248 4.03 3.61 -1.86
N MET A 249 3.98 3.03 -0.65
CA MET A 249 3.51 3.72 0.57
C MET A 249 4.36 4.95 0.90
N VAL A 250 5.65 4.93 0.57
CA VAL A 250 6.57 6.06 0.80
C VAL A 250 6.93 6.80 -0.49
N LYS A 251 6.11 6.65 -1.55
CA LYS A 251 6.24 7.34 -2.83
C LYS A 251 7.60 7.15 -3.52
N LEU A 252 8.30 6.03 -3.27
CA LEU A 252 9.44 5.63 -4.08
C LEU A 252 8.95 5.17 -5.45
N ASN A 253 9.74 5.44 -6.50
CA ASN A 253 9.31 5.25 -7.88
C ASN A 253 10.18 4.29 -8.69
N THR A 254 11.18 3.66 -8.08
CA THR A 254 12.11 2.79 -8.78
C THR A 254 12.43 1.56 -7.94
N PHE A 255 12.23 0.40 -8.54
CA PHE A 255 12.70 -0.88 -8.03
C PHE A 255 13.83 -1.36 -8.93
N HIS A 256 15.08 -1.24 -8.44
CA HIS A 256 16.25 -1.73 -9.14
C HIS A 256 16.44 -3.21 -8.81
N TRP A 257 16.08 -4.07 -9.75
CA TRP A 257 16.08 -5.50 -9.57
C TRP A 257 17.38 -6.11 -10.12
N HIS A 258 18.32 -6.40 -9.21
CA HIS A 258 19.55 -7.13 -9.52
C HIS A 258 19.22 -8.63 -9.58
N ILE A 259 18.84 -9.09 -10.78
CA ILE A 259 18.22 -10.39 -10.95
C ILE A 259 19.22 -11.51 -11.23
N THR A 260 20.36 -11.21 -11.85
CA THR A 260 21.42 -12.16 -12.21
C THR A 260 22.80 -11.68 -11.78
N ASP A 261 23.66 -12.62 -11.37
CA ASP A 261 25.07 -12.39 -11.07
C ASP A 261 25.85 -13.70 -11.17
N SER A 262 27.15 -13.70 -10.86
CA SER A 262 28.04 -14.87 -10.87
C SER A 262 27.56 -16.02 -9.99
N GLN A 263 26.82 -15.77 -8.91
CA GLN A 263 26.34 -16.80 -7.98
C GLN A 263 25.12 -17.54 -8.51
N SER A 264 24.24 -16.89 -9.24
CA SER A 264 23.10 -17.55 -9.88
C SER A 264 22.50 -16.76 -11.02
N PHE A 265 21.80 -17.47 -11.90
CA PHE A 265 21.05 -16.93 -13.03
C PHE A 265 19.60 -17.42 -12.99
N PRO A 266 18.75 -16.88 -12.11
CA PRO A 266 17.37 -17.32 -11.95
C PRO A 266 16.40 -16.75 -13.00
N LEU A 267 16.88 -16.03 -14.01
CA LEU A 267 16.06 -15.39 -15.04
C LEU A 267 15.83 -16.34 -16.21
N GLU A 268 14.56 -16.58 -16.57
CA GLU A 268 14.19 -17.29 -17.79
C GLU A 268 14.44 -16.42 -19.02
N ILE A 269 15.26 -16.94 -19.94
CA ILE A 269 15.45 -16.39 -21.28
C ILE A 269 15.03 -17.45 -22.29
N LYS A 270 13.97 -17.19 -23.07
CA LYS A 270 13.38 -18.18 -23.98
C LYS A 270 14.34 -18.62 -25.09
N SER A 271 15.16 -17.72 -25.60
CA SER A 271 16.19 -18.01 -26.62
C SER A 271 17.36 -18.82 -26.07
N HIS A 272 17.57 -18.78 -24.75
CA HIS A 272 18.71 -19.44 -24.07
C HIS A 272 18.28 -20.09 -22.75
N PRO A 273 17.45 -21.16 -22.82
CA PRO A 273 16.90 -21.78 -21.62
C PRO A 273 17.95 -22.46 -20.74
N GLU A 274 19.11 -22.79 -21.29
CA GLU A 274 20.23 -23.34 -20.56
C GLU A 274 20.76 -22.41 -19.46
N LEU A 275 20.64 -21.07 -19.61
CA LEU A 275 21.14 -20.12 -18.61
C LEU A 275 20.47 -20.31 -17.25
N HIS A 276 19.15 -20.38 -17.21
CA HIS A 276 18.45 -20.60 -15.94
C HIS A 276 18.44 -22.08 -15.51
N ARG A 277 18.47 -23.03 -16.48
CA ARG A 277 18.47 -24.47 -16.18
C ARG A 277 19.72 -24.89 -15.41
N PHE A 278 20.87 -24.31 -15.74
CA PHE A 278 22.14 -24.59 -15.08
C PHE A 278 22.54 -23.52 -14.06
N GLY A 279 22.09 -22.27 -14.24
CA GLY A 279 22.49 -21.16 -13.41
C GLY A 279 21.58 -20.88 -12.22
N ALA A 280 20.34 -21.37 -12.17
CA ALA A 280 19.46 -21.17 -11.02
C ALA A 280 19.78 -22.14 -9.89
N TYR A 281 19.50 -21.75 -8.64
CA TYR A 281 19.69 -22.64 -7.46
C TYR A 281 18.81 -23.90 -7.49
N SER A 282 17.67 -23.83 -8.13
CA SER A 282 16.78 -24.98 -8.37
C SER A 282 15.72 -24.62 -9.43
N PRO A 283 15.05 -25.62 -10.04
CA PRO A 283 13.98 -25.37 -11.01
C PRO A 283 12.80 -24.55 -10.47
N SER A 284 12.57 -24.58 -9.15
CA SER A 284 11.52 -23.78 -8.50
C SER A 284 11.93 -22.33 -8.22
N LYS A 285 13.24 -22.04 -8.24
CA LYS A 285 13.82 -20.72 -7.98
C LYS A 285 14.17 -20.01 -9.29
N VAL A 286 13.19 -19.88 -10.17
CA VAL A 286 13.31 -19.23 -11.47
C VAL A 286 12.21 -18.18 -11.63
N TYR A 287 12.59 -17.00 -12.09
CA TYR A 287 11.67 -15.97 -12.52
C TYR A 287 11.36 -16.20 -14.01
N THR A 288 10.18 -16.76 -14.27
CA THR A 288 9.68 -16.95 -15.63
C THR A 288 9.25 -15.62 -16.23
N HIS A 289 9.15 -15.56 -17.55
CA HIS A 289 8.68 -14.39 -18.27
C HIS A 289 7.34 -13.87 -17.70
N ASP A 290 6.39 -14.78 -17.40
CA ASP A 290 5.10 -14.40 -16.84
C ASP A 290 5.22 -13.80 -15.45
N LYS A 291 6.08 -14.35 -14.57
CA LYS A 291 6.34 -13.79 -13.23
C LYS A 291 6.97 -12.40 -13.30
N ILE A 292 7.85 -12.17 -14.29
CA ILE A 292 8.46 -10.85 -14.49
C ILE A 292 7.42 -9.86 -14.97
N SER A 293 6.60 -10.23 -15.96
CA SER A 293 5.51 -9.40 -16.46
C SER A 293 4.51 -9.07 -15.34
N GLU A 294 4.18 -10.02 -14.50
CA GLU A 294 3.34 -9.84 -13.31
C GLU A 294 3.93 -8.80 -12.33
N ILE A 295 5.24 -8.87 -12.07
CA ILE A 295 5.93 -7.92 -11.18
C ILE A 295 5.97 -6.52 -11.81
N VAL A 296 6.24 -6.41 -13.12
CA VAL A 296 6.28 -5.13 -13.84
C VAL A 296 4.91 -4.45 -13.81
N GLN A 297 3.84 -5.19 -14.11
CA GLN A 297 2.46 -4.67 -14.04
C GLN A 297 2.07 -4.27 -12.62
N TYR A 298 2.47 -5.08 -11.64
CA TYR A 298 2.25 -4.79 -10.23
C TYR A 298 2.96 -3.50 -9.79
N GLY A 299 4.18 -3.26 -10.29
CA GLY A 299 4.92 -2.02 -10.11
C GLY A 299 4.24 -0.82 -10.76
N LEU A 300 3.78 -0.96 -12.02
CA LEU A 300 3.12 0.12 -12.76
C LEU A 300 1.90 0.68 -12.03
N ILE A 301 1.00 -0.19 -11.54
CA ILE A 301 -0.18 0.20 -10.76
C ILE A 301 0.23 1.00 -9.52
N ARG A 302 1.43 0.77 -8.99
CA ARG A 302 1.98 1.42 -7.79
C ARG A 302 2.82 2.65 -8.07
N GLY A 303 2.95 3.02 -9.34
CA GLY A 303 3.79 4.13 -9.75
C GLY A 303 5.29 3.82 -9.63
N ILE A 304 5.67 2.56 -9.80
CA ILE A 304 7.06 2.09 -9.67
C ILE A 304 7.52 1.51 -10.99
N ARG A 305 8.63 2.04 -11.54
CA ARG A 305 9.34 1.39 -12.64
C ARG A 305 10.21 0.26 -12.09
N VAL A 306 10.15 -0.88 -12.75
CA VAL A 306 11.02 -2.02 -12.47
C VAL A 306 12.18 -1.98 -13.45
N VAL A 307 13.38 -1.80 -12.93
CA VAL A 307 14.62 -1.75 -13.71
C VAL A 307 15.39 -3.04 -13.47
N LEU A 308 15.44 -3.88 -14.48
CA LEU A 308 16.18 -5.14 -14.44
C LEU A 308 17.67 -4.88 -14.72
N LEU A 309 18.55 -5.29 -13.80
CA LEU A 309 19.99 -5.25 -14.00
C LEU A 309 20.50 -6.66 -14.32
N PHE A 310 21.12 -6.77 -15.46
CA PHE A 310 21.87 -7.97 -15.90
C PHE A 310 23.35 -7.70 -15.75
N GLU A 311 24.02 -8.39 -14.87
CA GLU A 311 25.47 -8.39 -14.88
C GLU A 311 25.98 -9.47 -15.82
N ASN A 312 26.79 -9.00 -16.77
CA ASN A 312 27.52 -9.84 -17.70
C ASN A 312 28.82 -10.28 -17.02
N ASN A 313 28.75 -11.23 -16.08
CA ASN A 313 29.94 -11.76 -15.46
C ASN A 313 30.44 -12.93 -16.29
N PRO A 314 31.66 -12.86 -16.84
CA PRO A 314 32.25 -13.97 -17.61
C PRO A 314 32.36 -15.30 -16.82
N ARG A 315 32.28 -15.27 -15.48
CA ARG A 315 32.31 -16.49 -14.63
C ARG A 315 31.00 -17.30 -14.71
N VAL A 316 29.86 -16.72 -15.10
CA VAL A 316 28.65 -17.50 -15.40
C VAL A 316 28.91 -18.39 -16.64
N GLY A 317 29.79 -17.95 -17.55
CA GLY A 317 30.23 -18.72 -18.71
C GLY A 317 31.23 -19.84 -18.39
N GLU A 318 31.97 -19.73 -17.28
CA GLU A 318 32.95 -20.77 -16.91
C GLU A 318 32.30 -22.06 -16.43
N ASN A 319 31.09 -21.99 -15.88
CA ASN A 319 30.30 -23.14 -15.45
C ASN A 319 29.28 -23.62 -16.50
N LEU A 320 29.09 -22.87 -17.58
CA LEU A 320 28.28 -23.26 -18.73
C LEU A 320 29.18 -23.86 -19.81
N PRO A 321 28.87 -25.04 -20.38
CA PRO A 321 29.67 -25.68 -21.40
C PRO A 321 29.78 -24.89 -22.72
N LEU A 322 29.14 -23.71 -22.81
CA LEU A 322 29.05 -22.88 -24.00
C LEU A 322 29.32 -21.41 -23.65
N ALA A 323 30.58 -21.06 -23.47
CA ALA A 323 30.99 -19.66 -23.37
C ALA A 323 30.94 -18.99 -24.76
N ASN A 324 29.75 -18.59 -25.20
CA ASN A 324 29.63 -17.74 -26.38
C ASN A 324 29.35 -16.30 -25.93
N PRO A 325 30.33 -15.37 -26.08
CA PRO A 325 30.13 -13.97 -25.65
C PRO A 325 29.00 -13.22 -26.41
N ASN A 326 28.59 -13.74 -27.57
CA ASN A 326 27.44 -13.22 -28.33
C ASN A 326 26.07 -13.61 -27.70
N LEU A 327 26.04 -14.62 -26.82
CA LEU A 327 24.85 -15.09 -26.15
C LEU A 327 24.24 -14.04 -25.21
N LEU A 328 25.09 -13.29 -24.54
CA LEU A 328 24.70 -12.30 -23.56
C LEU A 328 24.20 -10.99 -24.17
N ILE A 329 24.76 -10.59 -25.32
CA ILE A 329 24.33 -9.37 -26.06
C ILE A 329 22.95 -9.58 -26.69
N ALA A 330 22.63 -10.80 -27.12
CA ALA A 330 21.31 -11.14 -27.67
C ALA A 330 20.21 -11.10 -26.59
N SER A 331 20.50 -11.57 -25.36
CA SER A 331 19.55 -11.61 -24.26
C SER A 331 19.16 -10.19 -23.74
N ILE A 332 20.09 -9.25 -23.75
CA ILE A 332 19.81 -7.84 -23.39
C ILE A 332 18.84 -7.21 -24.38
N ARG A 333 18.91 -7.55 -25.69
CA ARG A 333 17.99 -7.07 -26.71
C ARG A 333 16.57 -7.61 -26.56
N GLU A 334 16.41 -8.86 -26.15
CA GLU A 334 15.09 -9.48 -25.99
C GLU A 334 14.29 -8.86 -24.85
N TYR A 335 14.93 -8.52 -23.72
CA TYR A 335 14.29 -7.83 -22.60
C TYR A 335 14.11 -6.32 -22.82
N SER A 336 14.98 -5.68 -23.58
CA SER A 336 14.79 -4.28 -23.98
C SER A 336 13.58 -4.10 -24.92
N GLN A 337 13.26 -5.12 -25.74
CA GLN A 337 12.05 -5.14 -26.56
C GLN A 337 10.76 -5.42 -25.77
N CYS A 338 10.82 -6.17 -24.64
CA CYS A 338 9.67 -6.31 -23.74
C CYS A 338 9.25 -4.97 -23.10
N HIS A 339 10.19 -4.07 -22.86
CA HIS A 339 9.87 -2.71 -22.38
C HIS A 339 9.25 -1.79 -23.47
N ALA A 340 9.37 -2.15 -24.73
CA ALA A 340 8.81 -1.36 -25.85
C ALA A 340 7.36 -1.77 -26.20
N ASN A 341 6.88 -2.93 -25.69
CA ASN A 341 5.59 -3.51 -26.07
C ASN A 341 4.64 -3.73 -24.88
N ILE A 342 4.94 -3.17 -23.69
CA ILE A 342 4.03 -3.17 -22.52
C ILE A 342 3.52 -1.77 -22.25
#